data_05e8278fd621c772b81b1c6cd6355224
#
_entry.id   05e8278fd621c772b81b1c6cd6355224
#
_cell.length_a   1.000
_cell.length_b   1.000
_cell.length_c   1.000
_cell.angle_alpha   90.00
_cell.angle_beta   90.00
_cell.angle_gamma   90.00
#
_symmetry.space_group_name_H-M   'P 1'
#
loop_
_entity.id
_entity.type
_entity.pdbx_description
1 polymer ?
#
loop_
_entity_poly.entity_id
_entity_poly.type
_entity_poly.pdbx_seq_one_letter_code
_entity_poly.pdbx_strand_id
1 'polypeptide(L)'
;MKKLALFAAVLLVAVSCGNKTTKKLLPSVSGKAGEVIVVMDKTPWEGDLGVAVRELLACETPYLAQREPLYSLVHVVPSNFVNLFQVHRNLVIYDVNPQLQQEGIQYLSDVWAHPQCVIKINAQTEARAIELTRENGEVLSEAIEQAERDRIIANTRLYEEGSIFPEVAEVIGGSPHFPTGYKLKKKTSDFTWTAYEKGTIQGVFVYKYPAKGTEEDFSLENIIANRNRVMKENVPGMLENTYMTTGEFLPPSEKFIHYKNFDFAQVRGFWEVYNDFMGGPFVSHSFYSPDGKEVVVAEAFVYAPRYDKRQYLRQVESLLYSFEWASPKE
;
A
#
# COMPACT_ATOMS: atom_id res chain seq x y z
N MET A 1 -34.28 -28.22 74.65
CA MET A 1 -33.11 -29.01 74.25
C MET A 1 -33.02 -28.89 72.74
N LYS A 2 -32.25 -27.90 72.26
CA LYS A 2 -32.19 -27.52 70.86
C LYS A 2 -30.91 -28.10 70.24
N LYS A 3 -31.06 -28.94 69.20
CA LYS A 3 -29.96 -29.52 68.46
C LYS A 3 -29.49 -28.47 67.38
N LEU A 4 -28.26 -28.07 67.50
CA LEU A 4 -27.59 -27.18 66.56
C LEU A 4 -27.04 -28.05 65.40
N ALA A 5 -27.54 -27.88 64.20
CA ALA A 5 -27.02 -28.52 63.01
C ALA A 5 -26.01 -27.58 62.35
N LEU A 6 -24.77 -28.01 62.31
CA LEU A 6 -23.66 -27.30 61.67
C LEU A 6 -23.64 -27.61 60.14
N PHE A 7 -23.96 -26.64 59.32
CA PHE A 7 -23.84 -26.77 57.84
C PHE A 7 -22.42 -26.34 57.39
N ALA A 8 -21.64 -27.34 57.05
CA ALA A 8 -20.34 -27.09 56.48
C ALA A 8 -20.52 -26.76 54.97
N ALA A 9 -20.34 -25.51 54.62
CA ALA A 9 -20.28 -25.08 53.17
C ALA A 9 -18.89 -25.38 52.62
N VAL A 10 -18.80 -26.36 51.70
CA VAL A 10 -17.60 -26.65 50.94
C VAL A 10 -17.56 -25.67 49.75
N LEU A 11 -16.64 -24.71 49.81
CA LEU A 11 -16.36 -23.80 48.71
C LEU A 11 -15.51 -24.55 47.63
N LEU A 12 -16.15 -24.98 46.55
CA LEU A 12 -15.46 -25.47 45.36
C LEU A 12 -14.88 -24.25 44.58
N VAL A 13 -13.59 -23.98 44.78
CA VAL A 13 -12.84 -23.07 43.92
C VAL A 13 -12.57 -23.79 42.61
N ALA A 14 -13.38 -23.49 41.59
CA ALA A 14 -13.10 -23.88 40.22
C ALA A 14 -11.90 -23.04 39.72
N VAL A 15 -10.72 -23.64 39.76
CA VAL A 15 -9.55 -23.10 39.05
C VAL A 15 -9.83 -23.24 37.56
N SER A 16 -10.34 -22.17 36.95
CA SER A 16 -10.42 -22.05 35.52
C SER A 16 -8.97 -21.90 34.98
N CYS A 17 -8.36 -23.00 34.61
CA CYS A 17 -7.17 -22.98 33.73
C CYS A 17 -7.60 -22.43 32.38
N GLY A 18 -7.55 -21.11 32.24
CA GLY A 18 -7.60 -20.48 30.94
C GLY A 18 -6.43 -21.00 30.11
N ASN A 19 -6.72 -21.79 29.08
CA ASN A 19 -5.77 -22.14 28.02
C ASN A 19 -5.25 -20.85 27.44
N LYS A 20 -4.13 -20.32 27.94
CA LYS A 20 -3.29 -19.38 27.20
C LYS A 20 -2.72 -20.18 26.05
N THR A 21 -3.40 -20.15 24.91
CA THR A 21 -2.79 -20.52 23.63
C THR A 21 -1.55 -19.65 23.52
N THR A 22 -0.39 -20.22 23.80
CA THR A 22 0.90 -19.61 23.51
C THR A 22 0.90 -19.35 22.02
N LYS A 23 0.71 -18.08 21.58
CA LYS A 23 0.86 -17.69 20.18
C LYS A 23 2.25 -18.16 19.77
N LYS A 24 2.31 -19.15 18.88
CA LYS A 24 3.57 -19.63 18.32
C LYS A 24 4.23 -18.43 17.66
N LEU A 25 5.40 -18.05 18.12
CA LEU A 25 6.20 -17.01 17.48
C LEU A 25 6.56 -17.50 16.07
N LEU A 26 5.97 -16.83 15.06
CA LEU A 26 6.28 -17.10 13.67
C LEU A 26 7.61 -16.42 13.31
N PRO A 27 8.41 -17.00 12.42
CA PRO A 27 9.58 -16.34 11.89
C PRO A 27 9.18 -15.12 11.04
N SER A 28 10.15 -14.22 10.82
CA SER A 28 9.96 -13.11 9.87
C SER A 28 9.82 -13.63 8.44
N VAL A 29 9.06 -12.92 7.62
CA VAL A 29 8.92 -13.23 6.20
C VAL A 29 10.24 -13.08 5.44
N SER A 30 10.43 -13.91 4.42
CA SER A 30 11.51 -13.81 3.42
C SER A 30 11.02 -13.23 2.09
N GLY A 31 11.94 -13.09 1.14
CA GLY A 31 11.65 -12.59 -0.22
C GLY A 31 11.78 -11.08 -0.38
N LYS A 32 11.85 -10.64 -1.63
CA LYS A 32 11.96 -9.22 -1.97
C LYS A 32 10.59 -8.55 -1.97
N ALA A 33 10.55 -7.25 -1.73
CA ALA A 33 9.33 -6.47 -1.84
C ALA A 33 8.73 -6.62 -3.26
N GLY A 34 7.41 -6.85 -3.34
CA GLY A 34 6.70 -7.08 -4.60
C GLY A 34 7.05 -8.39 -5.30
N GLU A 35 7.65 -9.35 -4.60
CA GLU A 35 7.81 -10.73 -5.08
C GLU A 35 6.65 -11.58 -4.57
N VAL A 36 6.12 -12.43 -5.45
CA VAL A 36 5.00 -13.34 -5.16
C VAL A 36 5.39 -14.75 -5.56
N ILE A 37 5.31 -15.70 -4.64
CA ILE A 37 5.40 -17.11 -4.98
C ILE A 37 4.03 -17.61 -5.42
N VAL A 38 3.99 -18.20 -6.60
CA VAL A 38 2.80 -18.88 -7.15
C VAL A 38 3.04 -20.37 -7.06
N VAL A 39 2.20 -21.05 -6.28
CA VAL A 39 2.27 -22.51 -6.08
C VAL A 39 1.18 -23.17 -6.91
N MET A 40 1.57 -23.95 -7.91
CA MET A 40 0.71 -24.80 -8.72
C MET A 40 1.54 -25.84 -9.46
N ASP A 41 0.90 -26.86 -10.01
CA ASP A 41 1.56 -27.83 -10.85
C ASP A 41 2.13 -27.20 -12.13
N LYS A 42 3.14 -27.86 -12.71
CA LYS A 42 3.86 -27.34 -13.88
C LYS A 42 2.95 -27.19 -15.10
N THR A 43 2.09 -28.17 -15.38
CA THR A 43 1.21 -28.14 -16.56
C THR A 43 0.25 -26.93 -16.55
N PRO A 44 -0.56 -26.68 -15.50
CA PRO A 44 -1.38 -25.48 -15.42
C PRO A 44 -0.57 -24.18 -15.45
N TRP A 45 0.66 -24.15 -14.88
CA TRP A 45 1.53 -22.98 -14.96
C TRP A 45 1.99 -22.65 -16.37
N GLU A 46 2.28 -23.68 -17.18
CA GLU A 46 2.64 -23.53 -18.60
C GLU A 46 1.42 -23.35 -19.50
N GLY A 47 0.21 -23.66 -19.01
CA GLY A 47 -1.06 -23.53 -19.69
C GLY A 47 -1.80 -22.22 -19.43
N ASP A 48 -3.12 -22.25 -19.70
CA ASP A 48 -4.02 -21.08 -19.66
C ASP A 48 -4.17 -20.48 -18.26
N LEU A 49 -4.11 -21.30 -17.20
CA LEU A 49 -4.15 -20.79 -15.83
C LEU A 49 -2.92 -19.93 -15.52
N GLY A 50 -1.73 -20.40 -15.91
CA GLY A 50 -0.51 -19.61 -15.75
C GLY A 50 -0.51 -18.31 -16.57
N VAL A 51 -1.17 -18.31 -17.75
CA VAL A 51 -1.39 -17.09 -18.54
C VAL A 51 -2.27 -16.13 -17.75
N ALA A 52 -3.43 -16.57 -17.25
CA ALA A 52 -4.33 -15.72 -16.46
C ALA A 52 -3.66 -15.12 -15.22
N VAL A 53 -2.83 -15.90 -14.52
CA VAL A 53 -2.04 -15.41 -13.36
C VAL A 53 -1.04 -14.34 -13.76
N ARG A 54 -0.33 -14.52 -14.87
CA ARG A 54 0.65 -13.53 -15.36
C ARG A 54 -0.02 -12.25 -15.87
N GLU A 55 -1.15 -12.38 -16.57
CA GLU A 55 -1.96 -11.25 -17.01
C GLU A 55 -2.44 -10.41 -15.83
N LEU A 56 -2.75 -11.03 -14.70
CA LEU A 56 -3.20 -10.34 -13.50
C LEU A 56 -2.04 -9.76 -12.68
N LEU A 57 -1.07 -10.60 -12.29
CA LEU A 57 -0.07 -10.25 -11.29
C LEU A 57 1.26 -9.74 -11.89
N ALA A 58 1.53 -10.03 -13.16
CA ALA A 58 2.71 -9.52 -13.88
C ALA A 58 2.33 -8.55 -14.99
N CYS A 59 1.12 -7.96 -14.95
CA CYS A 59 0.75 -6.85 -15.83
C CYS A 59 1.69 -5.66 -15.63
N GLU A 60 1.73 -4.76 -16.58
CA GLU A 60 2.58 -3.56 -16.49
C GLU A 60 2.11 -2.63 -15.36
N THR A 61 3.04 -2.15 -14.57
CA THR A 61 2.78 -1.10 -13.56
C THR A 61 2.44 0.20 -14.29
N PRO A 62 1.29 0.81 -14.03
CA PRO A 62 0.88 2.02 -14.74
C PRO A 62 1.77 3.22 -14.40
N TYR A 63 1.85 4.17 -15.34
CA TYR A 63 2.57 5.45 -15.19
C TYR A 63 4.08 5.36 -15.00
N LEU A 64 4.70 4.22 -15.28
CA LEU A 64 6.16 4.12 -15.36
C LEU A 64 6.64 4.38 -16.79
N ALA A 65 7.73 5.14 -16.94
CA ALA A 65 8.35 5.38 -18.23
C ALA A 65 8.97 4.10 -18.84
N GLN A 66 9.29 3.13 -17.98
CA GLN A 66 9.83 1.82 -18.35
C GLN A 66 8.80 0.75 -18.01
N ARG A 67 8.75 -0.32 -18.80
CA ARG A 67 7.86 -1.44 -18.54
C ARG A 67 8.38 -2.25 -17.35
N GLU A 68 7.64 -2.24 -16.28
CA GLU A 68 7.93 -3.02 -15.08
C GLU A 68 6.68 -3.81 -14.68
N PRO A 69 6.80 -5.13 -14.41
CA PRO A 69 5.64 -5.92 -13.99
C PRO A 69 5.16 -5.48 -12.62
N LEU A 70 3.87 -5.57 -12.34
CA LEU A 70 3.26 -5.22 -11.04
C LEU A 70 3.90 -6.01 -9.90
N TYR A 71 4.10 -7.32 -10.10
CA TYR A 71 4.84 -8.21 -9.20
C TYR A 71 5.88 -9.04 -9.94
N SER A 72 6.93 -9.45 -9.23
CA SER A 72 7.88 -10.46 -9.71
C SER A 72 7.40 -11.83 -9.28
N LEU A 73 7.03 -12.69 -10.24
CA LEU A 73 6.47 -14.00 -9.95
C LEU A 73 7.57 -15.06 -9.88
N VAL A 74 7.50 -15.93 -8.87
CA VAL A 74 8.32 -17.13 -8.70
C VAL A 74 7.38 -18.35 -8.67
N HIS A 75 7.47 -19.20 -9.68
CA HIS A 75 6.67 -20.43 -9.72
C HIS A 75 7.34 -21.54 -8.91
N VAL A 76 6.55 -22.22 -8.08
CA VAL A 76 6.98 -23.36 -7.26
C VAL A 76 5.94 -24.47 -7.40
N VAL A 77 6.39 -25.68 -7.77
CA VAL A 77 5.50 -26.85 -7.79
C VAL A 77 5.16 -27.31 -6.36
N PRO A 78 3.95 -27.85 -6.10
CA PRO A 78 3.52 -28.21 -4.75
C PRO A 78 4.48 -29.12 -4.00
N SER A 79 5.12 -30.08 -4.68
CA SER A 79 6.12 -30.97 -4.07
C SER A 79 7.37 -30.26 -3.53
N ASN A 80 7.70 -29.08 -4.08
CA ASN A 80 8.85 -28.28 -3.67
C ASN A 80 8.46 -27.14 -2.72
N PHE A 81 7.17 -26.95 -2.44
CA PHE A 81 6.68 -25.91 -1.56
C PHE A 81 6.89 -26.28 -0.09
N VAL A 82 8.12 -26.15 0.37
CA VAL A 82 8.55 -26.51 1.73
C VAL A 82 9.37 -25.39 2.37
N ASN A 83 9.37 -25.34 3.70
CA ASN A 83 10.23 -24.48 4.55
C ASN A 83 10.53 -23.09 3.97
N LEU A 84 11.61 -22.99 3.16
CA LEU A 84 12.12 -21.73 2.62
C LEU A 84 11.05 -20.96 1.81
N PHE A 85 10.24 -21.66 1.03
CA PHE A 85 9.19 -21.03 0.24
C PHE A 85 7.95 -20.72 1.07
N GLN A 86 7.67 -21.51 2.11
CA GLN A 86 6.52 -21.29 2.99
C GLN A 86 6.64 -19.99 3.79
N VAL A 87 7.83 -19.56 4.16
CA VAL A 87 8.04 -18.31 4.91
C VAL A 87 8.11 -17.06 4.01
N HIS A 88 7.82 -17.20 2.71
CA HIS A 88 7.84 -16.06 1.81
C HIS A 88 6.67 -15.09 2.09
N ARG A 89 6.91 -13.82 1.84
CA ARG A 89 6.01 -12.71 2.22
C ARG A 89 4.64 -12.72 1.54
N ASN A 90 4.56 -13.14 0.27
CA ASN A 90 3.33 -13.20 -0.50
C ASN A 90 3.24 -14.55 -1.20
N LEU A 91 2.18 -15.28 -0.95
CA LEU A 91 1.91 -16.59 -1.52
C LEU A 91 0.55 -16.61 -2.20
N VAL A 92 0.51 -17.13 -3.42
CA VAL A 92 -0.73 -17.46 -4.14
C VAL A 92 -0.69 -18.96 -4.46
N ILE A 93 -1.56 -19.73 -3.84
CA ILE A 93 -1.54 -21.18 -3.86
C ILE A 93 -2.80 -21.70 -4.57
N TYR A 94 -2.63 -22.44 -5.64
CA TYR A 94 -3.69 -23.09 -6.36
C TYR A 94 -3.80 -24.55 -5.94
N ASP A 95 -4.99 -24.94 -5.47
CA ASP A 95 -5.38 -26.35 -5.26
C ASP A 95 -6.47 -26.69 -6.27
N VAL A 96 -6.06 -27.36 -7.36
CA VAL A 96 -6.98 -27.81 -8.42
C VAL A 96 -7.19 -29.31 -8.26
N ASN A 97 -8.31 -29.69 -7.61
CA ASN A 97 -8.58 -31.06 -7.26
C ASN A 97 -10.09 -31.39 -7.40
N PRO A 98 -10.48 -32.34 -8.26
CA PRO A 98 -11.88 -32.71 -8.47
C PRO A 98 -12.62 -33.20 -7.23
N GLN A 99 -11.89 -33.56 -6.16
CA GLN A 99 -12.48 -34.08 -4.92
C GLN A 99 -12.72 -32.97 -3.86
N LEU A 100 -12.43 -31.72 -4.17
CA LEU A 100 -12.68 -30.60 -3.25
C LEU A 100 -14.16 -30.49 -2.92
N GLN A 101 -14.47 -30.33 -1.61
CA GLN A 101 -15.83 -30.13 -1.13
C GLN A 101 -16.32 -28.71 -1.31
N GLN A 102 -15.40 -27.74 -1.35
CA GLN A 102 -15.70 -26.32 -1.52
C GLN A 102 -14.69 -25.66 -2.44
N GLU A 103 -15.21 -24.89 -3.37
CA GLU A 103 -14.42 -24.04 -4.26
C GLU A 103 -14.45 -22.59 -3.75
N GLY A 104 -13.47 -21.82 -4.15
CA GLY A 104 -13.40 -20.39 -3.84
C GLY A 104 -12.01 -19.92 -3.43
N ILE A 105 -11.95 -18.67 -2.97
CA ILE A 105 -10.71 -18.01 -2.59
C ILE A 105 -10.69 -17.77 -1.09
N GLN A 106 -9.56 -18.06 -0.47
CA GLN A 106 -9.31 -17.81 0.95
C GLN A 106 -8.16 -16.81 1.09
N TYR A 107 -8.38 -15.76 1.83
CA TYR A 107 -7.38 -14.76 2.20
C TYR A 107 -6.93 -15.01 3.64
N LEU A 108 -5.67 -15.34 3.82
CA LEU A 108 -5.09 -15.73 5.10
C LEU A 108 -3.89 -14.86 5.42
N SER A 109 -3.67 -14.60 6.70
CA SER A 109 -2.50 -13.90 7.21
C SER A 109 -1.71 -14.81 8.13
N ASP A 110 -0.37 -14.67 8.11
CA ASP A 110 0.52 -15.25 9.12
C ASP A 110 0.40 -16.78 9.28
N VAL A 111 0.40 -17.50 8.16
CA VAL A 111 0.27 -18.97 8.19
C VAL A 111 1.60 -19.63 8.58
N TRP A 112 2.71 -19.23 7.98
CA TRP A 112 4.04 -19.79 8.25
C TRP A 112 5.06 -18.76 8.72
N ALA A 113 4.83 -17.47 8.46
CA ALA A 113 5.71 -16.36 8.83
C ALA A 113 4.88 -15.11 9.14
N HIS A 114 5.50 -14.08 9.72
CA HIS A 114 4.83 -12.80 10.03
C HIS A 114 5.71 -11.62 9.58
N PRO A 115 5.11 -10.60 8.96
CA PRO A 115 3.72 -10.46 8.47
C PRO A 115 3.57 -11.05 7.05
N GLN A 116 2.70 -12.04 6.88
CA GLN A 116 2.56 -12.80 5.64
C GLN A 116 1.18 -12.65 5.00
N CYS A 117 1.14 -12.54 3.67
CA CYS A 117 -0.07 -12.62 2.86
C CYS A 117 -0.13 -13.98 2.16
N VAL A 118 -1.20 -14.74 2.37
CA VAL A 118 -1.43 -16.03 1.73
C VAL A 118 -2.81 -16.06 1.11
N ILE A 119 -2.87 -16.28 -0.19
CA ILE A 119 -4.11 -16.41 -0.95
C ILE A 119 -4.19 -17.85 -1.45
N LYS A 120 -5.26 -18.58 -1.11
CA LYS A 120 -5.51 -19.93 -1.60
C LYS A 120 -6.70 -19.92 -2.54
N ILE A 121 -6.52 -20.45 -3.74
CA ILE A 121 -7.56 -20.63 -4.76
C ILE A 121 -7.83 -22.12 -4.88
N ASN A 122 -9.02 -22.55 -4.44
CA ASN A 122 -9.47 -23.92 -4.45
C ASN A 122 -10.49 -24.09 -5.59
N ALA A 123 -10.23 -24.98 -6.53
CA ALA A 123 -11.11 -25.25 -7.67
C ALA A 123 -11.14 -26.73 -8.02
N GLN A 124 -12.29 -27.25 -8.45
CA GLN A 124 -12.39 -28.65 -8.88
C GLN A 124 -11.79 -28.88 -10.27
N THR A 125 -11.70 -27.81 -11.09
CA THR A 125 -11.14 -27.86 -12.43
C THR A 125 -10.25 -26.66 -12.72
N GLU A 126 -9.33 -26.79 -13.68
CA GLU A 126 -8.49 -25.70 -14.14
C GLU A 126 -9.32 -24.53 -14.71
N ALA A 127 -10.39 -24.84 -15.47
CA ALA A 127 -11.31 -23.82 -16.00
C ALA A 127 -11.92 -22.98 -14.87
N ARG A 128 -12.34 -23.61 -13.77
CA ARG A 128 -12.88 -22.90 -12.61
C ARG A 128 -11.82 -22.08 -11.89
N ALA A 129 -10.58 -22.55 -11.80
CA ALA A 129 -9.46 -21.79 -11.25
C ALA A 129 -9.18 -20.52 -12.07
N ILE A 130 -9.23 -20.61 -13.40
CA ILE A 130 -9.08 -19.45 -14.31
C ILE A 130 -10.22 -18.45 -14.09
N GLU A 131 -11.47 -18.94 -14.03
CA GLU A 131 -12.64 -18.09 -13.78
C GLU A 131 -12.52 -17.35 -12.44
N LEU A 132 -12.24 -18.05 -11.34
CA LEU A 132 -12.03 -17.47 -10.02
C LEU A 132 -10.91 -16.40 -10.03
N THR A 133 -9.81 -16.67 -10.74
CA THR A 133 -8.69 -15.74 -10.86
C THR A 133 -9.10 -14.46 -11.59
N ARG A 134 -9.85 -14.57 -12.69
CA ARG A 134 -10.28 -13.41 -13.48
C ARG A 134 -11.39 -12.61 -12.80
N GLU A 135 -12.39 -13.28 -12.25
CA GLU A 135 -13.50 -12.61 -11.54
C GLU A 135 -13.05 -11.84 -10.31
N ASN A 136 -12.01 -12.30 -9.63
CA ASN A 136 -11.52 -11.71 -8.38
C ASN A 136 -10.17 -10.99 -8.54
N GLY A 137 -9.75 -10.69 -9.75
CA GLY A 137 -8.41 -10.17 -10.04
C GLY A 137 -8.06 -8.90 -9.29
N GLU A 138 -8.97 -7.93 -9.21
CA GLU A 138 -8.76 -6.68 -8.47
C GLU A 138 -8.54 -6.96 -6.98
N VAL A 139 -9.40 -7.77 -6.37
CA VAL A 139 -9.32 -8.12 -4.93
C VAL A 139 -8.04 -8.90 -4.61
N LEU A 140 -7.61 -9.80 -5.50
CA LEU A 140 -6.34 -10.53 -5.36
C LEU A 140 -5.14 -9.59 -5.35
N SER A 141 -5.09 -8.66 -6.29
CA SER A 141 -4.02 -7.67 -6.38
C SER A 141 -4.05 -6.70 -5.19
N GLU A 142 -5.23 -6.22 -4.79
CA GLU A 142 -5.39 -5.33 -3.64
C GLU A 142 -4.96 -5.98 -2.33
N ALA A 143 -5.23 -7.28 -2.12
CA ALA A 143 -4.79 -8.00 -0.92
C ALA A 143 -3.27 -8.05 -0.81
N ILE A 144 -2.55 -8.26 -1.92
CA ILE A 144 -1.09 -8.26 -1.95
C ILE A 144 -0.54 -6.84 -1.74
N GLU A 145 -1.10 -5.83 -2.43
CA GLU A 145 -0.71 -4.43 -2.26
C GLU A 145 -0.94 -3.94 -0.83
N GLN A 146 -2.07 -4.30 -0.22
CA GLN A 146 -2.36 -3.96 1.17
C GLN A 146 -1.33 -4.57 2.12
N ALA A 147 -0.96 -5.84 1.92
CA ALA A 147 0.05 -6.49 2.74
C ALA A 147 1.45 -5.85 2.57
N GLU A 148 1.83 -5.46 1.35
CA GLU A 148 3.08 -4.72 1.10
C GLU A 148 3.05 -3.34 1.77
N ARG A 149 1.95 -2.61 1.64
CA ARG A 149 1.73 -1.30 2.27
C ARG A 149 1.81 -1.37 3.79
N ASP A 150 1.14 -2.34 4.40
CA ASP A 150 1.14 -2.51 5.85
C ASP A 150 2.54 -2.78 6.40
N ARG A 151 3.36 -3.56 5.68
CA ARG A 151 4.77 -3.80 6.05
C ARG A 151 5.61 -2.52 5.98
N ILE A 152 5.40 -1.70 4.93
CA ILE A 152 6.10 -0.44 4.75
C ILE A 152 5.71 0.54 5.86
N ILE A 153 4.41 0.68 6.15
CA ILE A 153 3.91 1.56 7.21
C ILE A 153 4.43 1.10 8.58
N ALA A 154 4.36 -0.19 8.88
CA ALA A 154 4.87 -0.73 10.15
C ALA A 154 6.37 -0.47 10.32
N ASN A 155 7.17 -0.68 9.26
CA ASN A 155 8.60 -0.38 9.27
C ASN A 155 8.87 1.13 9.41
N THR A 156 8.08 1.97 8.73
CA THR A 156 8.17 3.43 8.84
C THR A 156 7.93 3.89 10.27
N ARG A 157 6.90 3.35 10.94
CA ARG A 157 6.59 3.67 12.34
C ARG A 157 7.68 3.21 13.30
N LEU A 158 8.30 2.05 13.03
CA LEU A 158 9.39 1.52 13.86
C LEU A 158 10.66 2.36 13.77
N TYR A 159 10.95 2.95 12.60
CA TYR A 159 12.16 3.72 12.31
C TYR A 159 11.79 5.15 11.85
N GLU A 160 10.88 5.79 12.54
CA GLU A 160 10.34 7.10 12.15
C GLU A 160 11.36 8.23 12.32
N GLU A 161 11.37 9.15 11.36
CA GLU A 161 12.01 10.47 11.49
C GLU A 161 11.04 11.44 12.17
N GLY A 162 11.00 11.38 13.51
CA GLY A 162 10.00 12.04 14.32
C GLY A 162 10.02 13.58 14.25
N SER A 163 11.08 14.18 13.69
CA SER A 163 11.19 15.63 13.53
C SER A 163 10.32 16.20 12.41
N ILE A 164 9.90 15.36 11.44
CA ILE A 164 9.17 15.83 10.25
C ILE A 164 7.67 16.02 10.52
N PHE A 165 7.05 15.08 11.23
CA PHE A 165 5.61 15.14 11.49
C PHE A 165 5.14 16.50 12.08
N PRO A 166 5.75 17.05 13.15
CA PRO A 166 5.32 18.34 13.71
C PRO A 166 5.51 19.51 12.75
N GLU A 167 6.54 19.48 11.91
CA GLU A 167 6.82 20.54 10.94
C GLU A 167 5.77 20.58 9.81
N VAL A 168 5.36 19.42 9.30
CA VAL A 168 4.29 19.31 8.28
C VAL A 168 2.94 19.63 8.92
N ALA A 169 2.65 19.08 10.10
CA ALA A 169 1.40 19.30 10.80
C ALA A 169 1.17 20.77 11.21
N GLU A 170 2.22 21.54 11.47
CA GLU A 170 2.11 22.99 11.72
C GLU A 170 1.48 23.75 10.54
N VAL A 171 1.77 23.32 9.31
CA VAL A 171 1.26 23.95 8.08
C VAL A 171 -0.09 23.40 7.68
N ILE A 172 -0.24 22.09 7.72
CA ILE A 172 -1.35 21.34 7.09
C ILE A 172 -2.43 20.97 8.11
N GLY A 173 -2.07 20.83 9.38
CA GLY A 173 -2.94 20.27 10.42
C GLY A 173 -2.76 18.75 10.60
N GLY A 174 -1.98 18.10 9.76
CA GLY A 174 -1.69 16.67 9.79
C GLY A 174 -0.48 16.33 8.92
N SER A 175 -0.02 15.07 8.95
CA SER A 175 1.16 14.64 8.18
C SER A 175 1.12 13.14 7.90
N PRO A 176 1.69 12.68 6.79
CA PRO A 176 2.19 11.32 6.69
C PRO A 176 3.34 11.09 7.67
N HIS A 177 3.65 9.82 7.97
CA HIS A 177 4.83 9.44 8.73
C HIS A 177 5.98 9.10 7.78
N PHE A 178 7.18 9.52 8.15
CA PHE A 178 8.37 9.37 7.30
C PHE A 178 9.43 8.50 7.99
N PRO A 179 10.04 7.54 7.29
CA PRO A 179 11.14 6.77 7.86
C PRO A 179 12.43 7.59 7.94
N THR A 180 13.36 7.13 8.77
CA THR A 180 14.70 7.71 8.90
C THR A 180 15.37 7.93 7.53
N GLY A 181 16.00 9.09 7.37
CA GLY A 181 16.71 9.50 6.15
C GLY A 181 15.93 10.45 5.25
N TYR A 182 14.63 10.59 5.45
CA TYR A 182 13.87 11.69 4.85
C TYR A 182 14.24 13.02 5.51
N LYS A 183 14.09 14.12 4.77
CA LYS A 183 14.35 15.48 5.24
C LYS A 183 13.31 16.44 4.69
N LEU A 184 12.87 17.36 5.52
CA LEU A 184 12.07 18.51 5.08
C LEU A 184 12.95 19.41 4.21
N LYS A 185 12.56 19.62 2.96
CA LYS A 185 13.29 20.39 1.95
C LYS A 185 12.77 21.82 1.82
N LYS A 186 11.45 21.97 1.92
CA LYS A 186 10.76 23.26 1.80
C LYS A 186 9.52 23.28 2.70
N LYS A 187 9.22 24.44 3.26
CA LYS A 187 8.04 24.72 4.05
C LYS A 187 7.56 26.14 3.75
N THR A 188 6.29 26.30 3.41
CA THR A 188 5.62 27.59 3.26
C THR A 188 4.35 27.62 4.13
N SER A 189 3.46 28.58 3.95
CA SER A 189 2.19 28.68 4.69
C SER A 189 1.18 27.59 4.32
N ASP A 190 1.32 26.98 3.17
CA ASP A 190 0.32 26.06 2.57
C ASP A 190 0.94 24.86 1.83
N PHE A 191 2.28 24.72 1.88
CA PHE A 191 3.02 23.69 1.16
C PHE A 191 4.22 23.19 1.97
N THR A 192 4.44 21.87 1.94
CA THR A 192 5.65 21.22 2.45
C THR A 192 6.20 20.22 1.43
N TRP A 193 7.52 20.12 1.38
CA TRP A 193 8.25 19.14 0.58
C TRP A 193 9.22 18.38 1.45
N THR A 194 9.00 17.08 1.54
CA THR A 194 9.87 16.13 2.26
C THR A 194 10.43 15.13 1.26
N ALA A 195 11.72 14.80 1.34
CA ALA A 195 12.34 13.88 0.39
C ALA A 195 13.46 13.04 1.01
N TYR A 196 13.63 11.83 0.42
CA TYR A 196 14.81 10.98 0.54
C TYR A 196 15.61 11.04 -0.74
N GLU A 197 16.92 11.42 -0.65
CA GLU A 197 17.78 11.71 -1.81
C GLU A 197 19.11 10.94 -1.70
N LYS A 198 19.08 9.61 -1.90
CA LYS A 198 20.29 8.79 -1.99
C LYS A 198 20.26 7.95 -3.26
N GLY A 199 20.85 8.48 -4.35
CA GLY A 199 20.89 7.83 -5.67
C GLY A 199 19.57 7.91 -6.44
N THR A 200 18.45 8.04 -5.78
CA THR A 200 17.10 8.31 -6.30
C THR A 200 16.45 9.39 -5.45
N ILE A 201 15.41 10.03 -5.97
CA ILE A 201 14.57 10.93 -5.19
C ILE A 201 13.22 10.25 -4.99
N GLN A 202 12.86 10.06 -3.73
CA GLN A 202 11.52 9.69 -3.29
C GLN A 202 10.98 10.88 -2.51
N GLY A 203 10.08 11.65 -3.11
CA GLY A 203 9.55 12.87 -2.52
C GLY A 203 8.09 12.76 -2.16
N VAL A 204 7.71 13.51 -1.12
CA VAL A 204 6.32 13.72 -0.73
C VAL A 204 6.09 15.20 -0.61
N PHE A 205 5.08 15.70 -1.31
CA PHE A 205 4.49 17.00 -1.11
C PHE A 205 3.25 16.86 -0.23
N VAL A 206 3.04 17.78 0.71
CA VAL A 206 1.74 17.96 1.35
C VAL A 206 1.40 19.43 1.26
N TYR A 207 0.25 19.72 0.67
CA TYR A 207 -0.19 21.09 0.43
C TYR A 207 -1.70 21.20 0.57
N LYS A 208 -2.19 22.45 0.66
CA LYS A 208 -3.60 22.73 0.80
C LYS A 208 -4.00 23.95 0.00
N TYR A 209 -5.28 24.00 -0.35
CA TYR A 209 -5.90 25.14 -1.01
C TYR A 209 -7.39 25.24 -0.63
N PRO A 210 -8.02 26.43 -0.75
CA PRO A 210 -9.41 26.62 -0.38
C PRO A 210 -10.35 25.66 -1.13
N ALA A 211 -11.24 24.99 -0.40
CA ALA A 211 -12.31 24.18 -0.96
C ALA A 211 -13.45 25.05 -1.47
N LYS A 212 -14.12 24.63 -2.54
CA LYS A 212 -15.38 25.20 -3.04
C LYS A 212 -16.59 24.61 -2.30
N GLY A 213 -16.41 23.43 -1.69
CA GLY A 213 -17.47 22.68 -1.02
C GLY A 213 -18.41 21.98 -2.01
N THR A 214 -17.94 21.66 -3.20
CA THR A 214 -18.69 20.97 -4.26
C THR A 214 -17.95 19.72 -4.73
N GLU A 215 -18.66 18.82 -5.45
CA GLU A 215 -18.05 17.62 -6.05
C GLU A 215 -16.92 17.97 -7.03
N GLU A 216 -16.90 19.18 -7.59
CA GLU A 216 -15.84 19.67 -8.46
C GLU A 216 -14.46 19.73 -7.75
N ASP A 217 -14.44 19.85 -6.41
CA ASP A 217 -13.17 19.90 -5.66
C ASP A 217 -12.30 18.68 -5.91
N PHE A 218 -12.93 17.54 -6.17
CA PHE A 218 -12.24 16.27 -6.43
C PHE A 218 -12.31 15.83 -7.90
N SER A 219 -12.78 16.66 -8.82
CA SER A 219 -12.67 16.34 -10.24
C SER A 219 -11.20 16.31 -10.67
N LEU A 220 -10.86 15.37 -11.57
CA LEU A 220 -9.50 15.23 -12.10
C LEU A 220 -8.96 16.55 -12.65
N GLU A 221 -9.78 17.29 -13.39
CA GLU A 221 -9.40 18.60 -13.96
C GLU A 221 -9.02 19.61 -12.87
N ASN A 222 -9.84 19.75 -11.82
CA ASN A 222 -9.58 20.69 -10.74
C ASN A 222 -8.35 20.28 -9.90
N ILE A 223 -8.19 18.98 -9.60
CA ILE A 223 -7.01 18.47 -8.88
C ILE A 223 -5.74 18.77 -9.69
N ILE A 224 -5.70 18.46 -10.98
CA ILE A 224 -4.52 18.69 -11.82
C ILE A 224 -4.25 20.18 -12.02
N ALA A 225 -5.27 21.02 -12.19
CA ALA A 225 -5.08 22.47 -12.30
C ALA A 225 -4.46 23.06 -11.02
N ASN A 226 -4.96 22.71 -9.84
CA ASN A 226 -4.38 23.15 -8.57
C ASN A 226 -2.99 22.57 -8.35
N ARG A 227 -2.77 21.28 -8.64
CA ARG A 227 -1.46 20.65 -8.61
C ARG A 227 -0.43 21.44 -9.42
N ASN A 228 -0.72 21.70 -10.70
CA ASN A 228 0.20 22.39 -11.60
C ASN A 228 0.51 23.82 -11.13
N ARG A 229 -0.48 24.53 -10.60
CA ARG A 229 -0.28 25.86 -9.99
C ARG A 229 0.67 25.77 -8.79
N VAL A 230 0.41 24.86 -7.85
CA VAL A 230 1.23 24.71 -6.63
C VAL A 230 2.65 24.25 -6.98
N MET A 231 2.82 23.30 -7.91
CA MET A 231 4.13 22.82 -8.32
C MET A 231 4.94 23.93 -9.02
N LYS A 232 4.33 24.73 -9.88
CA LYS A 232 4.98 25.88 -10.54
C LYS A 232 5.53 26.89 -9.52
N GLU A 233 4.79 27.15 -8.45
CA GLU A 233 5.18 28.10 -7.41
C GLU A 233 6.25 27.53 -6.46
N ASN A 234 6.25 26.23 -6.24
CA ASN A 234 7.01 25.62 -5.14
C ASN A 234 8.14 24.70 -5.55
N VAL A 235 8.12 24.12 -6.75
CA VAL A 235 9.06 23.09 -7.19
C VAL A 235 9.77 23.54 -8.47
N PRO A 236 10.76 24.47 -8.38
CA PRO A 236 11.53 24.88 -9.54
C PRO A 236 12.38 23.71 -10.05
N GLY A 237 12.60 23.67 -11.35
CA GLY A 237 13.61 22.80 -11.95
C GLY A 237 15.03 23.32 -11.74
N MET A 238 16.00 22.64 -12.36
CA MET A 238 17.42 23.00 -12.25
C MET A 238 17.81 24.18 -13.14
N LEU A 239 17.07 24.42 -14.20
CA LEU A 239 17.31 25.51 -15.14
C LEU A 239 16.36 26.68 -14.88
N GLU A 240 16.74 27.86 -15.34
CA GLU A 240 15.91 29.06 -15.23
C GLU A 240 14.58 28.86 -15.99
N ASN A 241 13.48 29.33 -15.42
CA ASN A 241 12.12 29.19 -15.95
C ASN A 241 11.64 27.73 -16.17
N THR A 242 12.19 26.79 -15.41
CA THR A 242 11.73 25.41 -15.35
C THR A 242 11.05 25.10 -14.01
N TYR A 243 10.02 24.25 -14.01
CA TYR A 243 9.26 23.86 -12.84
C TYR A 243 8.55 22.53 -13.05
N MET A 244 8.21 21.83 -11.97
CA MET A 244 7.45 20.59 -12.06
C MET A 244 6.01 20.85 -12.51
N THR A 245 5.51 20.00 -13.40
CA THR A 245 4.14 19.99 -13.90
C THR A 245 3.64 18.57 -14.13
N THR A 246 2.39 18.41 -14.53
CA THR A 246 1.86 17.11 -14.98
C THR A 246 2.25 16.89 -16.44
N GLY A 247 2.83 15.72 -16.74
CA GLY A 247 3.21 15.35 -18.11
C GLY A 247 1.99 15.01 -18.96
N GLU A 248 2.05 15.38 -20.23
CA GLU A 248 0.97 15.13 -21.19
C GLU A 248 1.07 13.75 -21.84
N PHE A 249 2.24 13.11 -21.77
CA PHE A 249 2.50 11.83 -22.45
C PHE A 249 1.62 10.69 -21.94
N LEU A 250 1.34 10.65 -20.61
CA LEU A 250 0.48 9.67 -19.97
C LEU A 250 -0.65 10.42 -19.24
N PRO A 251 -1.84 10.50 -19.82
CA PRO A 251 -2.97 11.18 -19.17
C PRO A 251 -3.22 10.63 -17.76
N PRO A 252 -3.35 11.49 -16.74
CA PRO A 252 -3.60 11.05 -15.38
C PRO A 252 -4.95 10.35 -15.27
N SER A 253 -5.08 9.46 -14.28
CA SER A 253 -6.34 8.81 -13.93
C SER A 253 -6.71 9.09 -12.48
N GLU A 254 -8.00 9.01 -12.19
CA GLU A 254 -8.60 9.25 -10.90
C GLU A 254 -9.37 8.01 -10.44
N LYS A 255 -9.30 7.71 -9.13
CA LYS A 255 -10.11 6.68 -8.47
C LYS A 255 -10.47 7.17 -7.07
N PHE A 256 -11.74 7.06 -6.67
CA PHE A 256 -12.15 7.30 -5.28
C PHE A 256 -11.85 6.08 -4.42
N ILE A 257 -11.19 6.30 -3.30
CA ILE A 257 -10.72 5.26 -2.39
C ILE A 257 -11.30 5.49 -1.00
N HIS A 258 -11.87 4.43 -0.43
CA HIS A 258 -12.15 4.34 1.00
C HIS A 258 -11.07 3.49 1.66
N TYR A 259 -10.31 4.07 2.59
CA TYR A 259 -9.26 3.36 3.31
C TYR A 259 -9.35 3.65 4.80
N LYS A 260 -9.68 2.63 5.59
CA LYS A 260 -9.96 2.77 7.04
C LYS A 260 -11.07 3.81 7.27
N ASN A 261 -10.74 4.94 7.85
CA ASN A 261 -11.68 6.04 8.14
C ASN A 261 -11.45 7.25 7.23
N PHE A 262 -10.75 7.07 6.11
CA PHE A 262 -10.43 8.12 5.14
C PHE A 262 -11.06 7.84 3.79
N ASP A 263 -11.75 8.87 3.27
CA ASP A 263 -12.18 8.92 1.87
C ASP A 263 -11.33 9.93 1.13
N PHE A 264 -10.77 9.56 0.00
CA PHE A 264 -9.96 10.45 -0.82
C PHE A 264 -10.04 10.14 -2.30
N ALA A 265 -9.88 11.18 -3.11
CA ALA A 265 -9.62 11.02 -4.54
C ALA A 265 -8.13 10.72 -4.73
N GLN A 266 -7.81 9.54 -5.27
CA GLN A 266 -6.46 9.17 -5.67
C GLN A 266 -6.27 9.54 -7.13
N VAL A 267 -5.25 10.33 -7.43
CA VAL A 267 -4.82 10.60 -8.80
C VAL A 267 -3.45 9.96 -9.03
N ARG A 268 -3.33 9.24 -10.15
CA ARG A 268 -2.06 8.69 -10.62
C ARG A 268 -1.71 9.34 -11.95
N GLY A 269 -0.43 9.65 -12.15
CA GLY A 269 0.03 10.26 -13.37
C GLY A 269 1.54 10.26 -13.51
N PHE A 270 1.99 10.99 -14.51
CA PHE A 270 3.39 11.22 -14.78
C PHE A 270 3.70 12.71 -14.60
N TRP A 271 4.72 13.03 -13.82
CA TRP A 271 5.22 14.38 -13.68
C TRP A 271 6.40 14.61 -14.63
N GLU A 272 6.55 15.83 -15.09
CA GLU A 272 7.70 16.28 -15.86
C GLU A 272 8.14 17.67 -15.39
N VAL A 273 9.32 18.07 -15.79
CA VAL A 273 9.78 19.44 -15.62
C VAL A 273 9.54 20.20 -16.92
N TYR A 274 8.74 21.27 -16.83
CA TYR A 274 8.49 22.17 -17.95
C TYR A 274 9.82 22.68 -18.54
N ASN A 275 10.01 22.53 -19.85
CA ASN A 275 11.24 22.85 -20.59
C ASN A 275 12.50 22.08 -20.16
N ASP A 276 12.35 20.86 -19.63
CA ASP A 276 13.46 19.96 -19.29
C ASP A 276 13.04 18.49 -19.51
N PHE A 277 14.00 17.56 -19.48
CA PHE A 277 13.78 16.12 -19.73
C PHE A 277 13.59 15.29 -18.45
N MET A 278 13.42 15.92 -17.27
CA MET A 278 13.18 15.22 -16.04
C MET A 278 11.71 14.84 -15.92
N GLY A 279 11.45 13.62 -15.45
CA GLY A 279 10.08 13.15 -15.20
C GLY A 279 10.04 11.83 -14.45
N GLY A 280 8.84 11.44 -14.03
CA GLY A 280 8.60 10.20 -13.32
C GLY A 280 7.14 10.02 -12.89
N PRO A 281 6.82 8.90 -12.22
CA PRO A 281 5.47 8.67 -11.70
C PRO A 281 5.17 9.53 -10.48
N PHE A 282 3.89 9.89 -10.32
CA PHE A 282 3.34 10.43 -9.08
C PHE A 282 2.01 9.76 -8.71
N VAL A 283 1.70 9.80 -7.43
CA VAL A 283 0.40 9.42 -6.87
C VAL A 283 0.02 10.47 -5.84
N SER A 284 -1.21 10.98 -5.89
CA SER A 284 -1.72 11.92 -4.90
C SER A 284 -3.02 11.44 -4.27
N HIS A 285 -3.24 11.80 -3.01
CA HIS A 285 -4.48 11.63 -2.27
C HIS A 285 -5.02 13.00 -1.91
N SER A 286 -6.23 13.33 -2.38
CA SER A 286 -6.92 14.59 -2.13
C SER A 286 -8.13 14.36 -1.25
N PHE A 287 -8.26 15.12 -0.15
CA PHE A 287 -9.34 14.98 0.83
C PHE A 287 -9.61 16.32 1.53
N TYR A 288 -10.78 16.46 2.15
CA TYR A 288 -11.08 17.66 2.91
C TYR A 288 -10.35 17.75 4.24
N SER A 289 -10.00 18.98 4.65
CA SER A 289 -9.63 19.29 6.04
C SER A 289 -10.78 18.95 6.99
N PRO A 290 -10.52 18.73 8.29
CA PRO A 290 -11.58 18.36 9.25
C PRO A 290 -12.74 19.39 9.34
N ASP A 291 -12.48 20.65 9.04
CA ASP A 291 -13.51 21.72 9.01
C ASP A 291 -14.16 21.92 7.63
N GLY A 292 -13.73 21.16 6.61
CA GLY A 292 -14.25 21.20 5.26
C GLY A 292 -13.89 22.43 4.44
N LYS A 293 -13.02 23.32 4.96
CA LYS A 293 -12.72 24.59 4.27
C LYS A 293 -11.58 24.51 3.28
N GLU A 294 -10.73 23.51 3.40
CA GLU A 294 -9.58 23.31 2.54
C GLU A 294 -9.59 21.91 1.93
N VAL A 295 -9.09 21.80 0.72
CA VAL A 295 -8.65 20.54 0.14
C VAL A 295 -7.19 20.35 0.51
N VAL A 296 -6.88 19.24 1.16
CA VAL A 296 -5.52 18.80 1.47
C VAL A 296 -5.11 17.75 0.48
N VAL A 297 -3.91 17.89 -0.05
CA VAL A 297 -3.31 16.94 -0.98
C VAL A 297 -1.99 16.42 -0.42
N ALA A 298 -1.88 15.11 -0.29
CA ALA A 298 -0.61 14.42 -0.05
C ALA A 298 -0.20 13.72 -1.36
N GLU A 299 0.96 14.09 -1.91
CA GLU A 299 1.45 13.57 -3.19
C GLU A 299 2.83 12.95 -3.05
N ALA A 300 2.98 11.72 -3.51
CA ALA A 300 4.23 10.99 -3.63
C ALA A 300 4.75 11.02 -5.06
N PHE A 301 6.05 11.22 -5.24
CA PHE A 301 6.70 11.16 -6.54
C PHE A 301 8.06 10.47 -6.49
N VAL A 302 8.50 9.94 -7.63
CA VAL A 302 9.80 9.28 -7.75
C VAL A 302 10.59 9.85 -8.93
N TYR A 303 11.88 10.13 -8.69
CA TYR A 303 12.86 10.36 -9.73
C TYR A 303 13.99 9.33 -9.61
N ALA A 304 14.08 8.41 -10.57
CA ALA A 304 15.04 7.32 -10.58
C ALA A 304 15.42 6.94 -12.04
N PRO A 305 16.14 7.82 -12.77
CA PRO A 305 16.33 7.68 -14.22
C PRO A 305 17.12 6.43 -14.62
N ARG A 306 17.90 5.83 -13.70
CA ARG A 306 18.77 4.67 -13.96
C ARG A 306 18.26 3.37 -13.32
N TYR A 307 17.13 3.41 -12.63
CA TYR A 307 16.63 2.29 -11.84
C TYR A 307 15.16 2.00 -12.14
N ASP A 308 14.76 0.77 -11.88
CA ASP A 308 13.36 0.38 -11.84
C ASP A 308 12.63 1.18 -10.75
N LYS A 309 11.45 1.70 -11.07
CA LYS A 309 10.75 2.69 -10.24
C LYS A 309 9.63 2.10 -9.41
N ARG A 310 9.11 0.94 -9.79
CA ARG A 310 7.96 0.29 -9.16
C ARG A 310 8.08 0.21 -7.64
N GLN A 311 9.23 -0.29 -7.14
CA GLN A 311 9.42 -0.46 -5.69
C GLN A 311 9.58 0.87 -4.97
N TYR A 312 10.25 1.84 -5.57
CA TYR A 312 10.37 3.19 -5.00
C TYR A 312 9.02 3.88 -4.94
N LEU A 313 8.19 3.74 -5.99
CA LEU A 313 6.84 4.29 -6.00
C LEU A 313 5.97 3.64 -4.92
N ARG A 314 5.98 2.28 -4.80
CA ARG A 314 5.26 1.56 -3.75
C ARG A 314 5.67 2.00 -2.34
N GLN A 315 6.96 2.22 -2.12
CA GLN A 315 7.47 2.71 -0.85
C GLN A 315 6.94 4.10 -0.52
N VAL A 316 7.11 5.07 -1.42
CA VAL A 316 6.73 6.45 -1.13
C VAL A 316 5.21 6.64 -1.15
N GLU A 317 4.47 5.94 -2.01
CA GLU A 317 3.01 5.91 -1.99
C GLU A 317 2.46 5.38 -0.67
N SER A 318 3.07 4.32 -0.12
CA SER A 318 2.62 3.74 1.16
C SER A 318 2.68 4.74 2.31
N LEU A 319 3.56 5.75 2.24
CA LEU A 319 3.64 6.81 3.23
C LEU A 319 2.38 7.67 3.24
N LEU A 320 1.75 7.90 2.08
CA LEU A 320 0.50 8.69 2.00
C LEU A 320 -0.63 8.05 2.81
N TYR A 321 -0.69 6.72 2.83
CA TYR A 321 -1.68 5.96 3.60
C TYR A 321 -1.43 6.00 5.12
N SER A 322 -0.30 6.53 5.56
CA SER A 322 0.01 6.75 6.96
C SER A 322 -0.39 8.14 7.46
N PHE A 323 -1.04 8.96 6.63
CA PHE A 323 -1.46 10.31 6.99
C PHE A 323 -2.36 10.29 8.24
N GLU A 324 -2.05 11.18 9.18
CA GLU A 324 -2.84 11.39 10.39
C GLU A 324 -3.00 12.88 10.67
N TRP A 325 -4.18 13.27 11.13
CA TRP A 325 -4.40 14.61 11.66
C TRP A 325 -3.67 14.75 12.99
N ALA A 326 -3.04 15.90 13.22
CA ALA A 326 -2.46 16.19 14.51
C ALA A 326 -3.56 16.29 15.58
N SER A 327 -3.30 15.72 16.76
CA SER A 327 -4.19 15.90 17.89
C SER A 327 -4.31 17.40 18.22
N PRO A 328 -5.49 17.90 18.60
CA PRO A 328 -5.62 19.27 19.10
C PRO A 328 -4.59 19.49 20.22
N LYS A 329 -3.84 20.60 20.16
CA LYS A 329 -3.00 20.99 21.30
C LYS A 329 -3.93 21.31 22.47
N GLU A 330 -3.79 20.55 23.57
CA GLU A 330 -4.45 20.85 24.84
C GLU A 330 -4.06 22.25 25.37
#